data_a06f8ef1f05ad93705a9b4ca3efef930
#
_entry.id   a06f8ef1f05ad93705a9b4ca3efef930
#
_cell.length_a   1.000
_cell.length_b   1.000
_cell.length_c   1.000
_cell.angle_alpha   90.00
_cell.angle_beta   90.00
_cell.angle_gamma   90.00
#
_symmetry.space_group_name_H-M   'P 1'
#
loop_
_entity.id
_entity.type
_entity.pdbx_description
1 polymer ?
#
loop_
_entity_poly.entity_id
_entity_poly.type
_entity_poly.pdbx_seq_one_letter_code
_entity_poly.pdbx_strand_id
1 'polypeptide(L)'
;LDLSILTNRNIINRELYIEVGIDGVIIDVSPNCITVLGYDQSDIIGKKFVEITLIDIQLKLEKIESNMETYIQIKKSNGEIIYMDCAIMFENNKFIISMLDVTRFMKDRDRNERVLQIFEKSNDIVYSMDIKPEVKYVYLNPAIEKSLGYTLEENLRNPFIAFEIVHPEYKDIQMKKLNGDIECNQSLVTMYKHKITGEYIWFEDYCMPFYNEEGELIRIDGICRNIQDRKELEERLKYLSYHDALTGLCNRTYFEEQIKYLDEKQDTKVGIVICDLDNLKYVNDKLGHYEGDQLIKAIAGIIKDSFEEKFVASRFGGDEFVIVLENLEKEEMKKEVKKFKNNINRYNEKNPSFPIQVSMGFAFTEHSQGNVYDVFKKADKNMFKEKRQTKKFNYCTDLNFKV
;
A
#
# COMPACT_ATOMS: atom_id res chain seq x y z
N LEU A 1 35.54 -37.76 37.30
CA LEU A 1 35.83 -36.33 37.23
C LEU A 1 35.69 -35.77 38.63
N ASP A 2 36.77 -35.26 39.15
CA ASP A 2 36.93 -34.81 40.53
C ASP A 2 35.93 -33.68 40.81
N LEU A 3 35.04 -33.81 41.77
CA LEU A 3 34.09 -32.78 42.26
C LEU A 3 34.78 -31.44 42.56
N SER A 4 36.13 -31.47 42.79
CA SER A 4 36.95 -30.28 42.97
C SER A 4 37.08 -29.40 41.74
N ILE A 5 36.74 -29.89 40.54
CA ILE A 5 36.79 -29.09 39.29
C ILE A 5 35.51 -28.30 39.09
N LEU A 6 34.38 -28.76 39.64
CA LEU A 6 33.11 -28.02 39.64
C LEU A 6 33.09 -26.88 40.68
N THR A 7 33.94 -26.97 41.72
CA THR A 7 34.00 -26.00 42.81
C THR A 7 34.87 -24.77 42.53
N ASN A 8 35.60 -24.71 41.40
CA ASN A 8 36.63 -23.68 41.20
C ASN A 8 36.33 -22.69 40.03
N ARG A 9 35.11 -22.56 39.59
CA ARG A 9 34.67 -21.47 38.74
C ARG A 9 33.53 -20.73 39.39
N ASN A 10 33.54 -19.41 39.34
CA ASN A 10 32.54 -18.42 39.80
C ASN A 10 31.08 -18.67 39.39
N ILE A 11 30.68 -19.92 39.19
CA ILE A 11 29.37 -20.41 38.76
C ILE A 11 28.48 -20.78 39.98
N ILE A 12 29.08 -21.02 41.12
CA ILE A 12 28.46 -21.61 42.34
C ILE A 12 27.30 -20.78 42.90
N ASN A 13 27.21 -19.50 42.61
CA ASN A 13 26.15 -18.65 43.16
C ASN A 13 24.87 -18.60 42.32
N ARG A 14 24.77 -19.35 41.21
CA ARG A 14 23.61 -19.35 40.34
C ARG A 14 23.06 -20.74 39.96
N GLU A 15 23.77 -21.82 40.31
CA GLU A 15 23.37 -23.18 39.96
C GLU A 15 22.59 -23.82 41.10
N LEU A 16 21.39 -24.30 40.78
CA LEU A 16 20.59 -25.13 41.64
C LEU A 16 21.08 -26.57 41.50
N TYR A 17 21.29 -27.25 42.61
CA TYR A 17 21.69 -28.64 42.68
C TYR A 17 20.62 -29.44 43.41
N ILE A 18 20.21 -30.58 42.84
CA ILE A 18 19.23 -31.49 43.43
C ILE A 18 19.76 -32.94 43.32
N GLU A 19 19.72 -33.69 44.41
CA GLU A 19 19.90 -35.14 44.42
C GLU A 19 18.57 -35.85 44.45
N VAL A 20 18.38 -36.80 43.53
CA VAL A 20 17.11 -37.56 43.40
C VAL A 20 17.42 -39.05 43.47
N GLY A 21 16.69 -39.77 44.33
CA GLY A 21 16.78 -41.20 44.42
C GLY A 21 16.28 -41.95 43.20
N ILE A 22 16.62 -43.23 43.06
CA ILE A 22 16.10 -44.08 41.97
C ILE A 22 14.57 -44.22 41.99
N ASP A 23 13.93 -43.95 43.11
CA ASP A 23 12.48 -43.90 43.31
C ASP A 23 11.85 -42.54 42.90
N GLY A 24 12.70 -41.60 42.45
CA GLY A 24 12.30 -40.24 42.06
C GLY A 24 12.09 -39.29 43.22
N VAL A 25 12.46 -39.68 44.46
CA VAL A 25 12.34 -38.82 45.65
C VAL A 25 13.55 -37.91 45.78
N ILE A 26 13.33 -36.63 46.08
CA ILE A 26 14.38 -35.65 46.30
C ILE A 26 15.04 -35.96 47.68
N ILE A 27 16.34 -36.26 47.62
CA ILE A 27 17.14 -36.64 48.78
C ILE A 27 17.78 -35.37 49.39
N ASP A 28 18.31 -34.51 48.53
CA ASP A 28 18.98 -33.29 48.93
C ASP A 28 18.82 -32.20 47.87
N VAL A 29 18.92 -30.95 48.28
CA VAL A 29 18.86 -29.78 47.41
C VAL A 29 19.74 -28.65 47.96
N SER A 30 20.39 -27.91 47.09
CA SER A 30 21.21 -26.77 47.45
C SER A 30 20.41 -25.66 48.17
N PRO A 31 20.99 -24.93 49.12
CA PRO A 31 20.28 -23.88 49.88
C PRO A 31 19.71 -22.75 49.03
N ASN A 32 20.26 -22.51 47.85
CA ASN A 32 19.76 -21.49 46.94
C ASN A 32 18.41 -21.87 46.25
N CYS A 33 17.86 -23.04 46.56
CA CYS A 33 16.52 -23.43 46.09
C CYS A 33 15.45 -22.41 46.50
N ILE A 34 15.58 -21.77 47.66
CA ILE A 34 14.66 -20.72 48.10
C ILE A 34 14.72 -19.50 47.18
N THR A 35 15.89 -19.11 46.71
CA THR A 35 16.07 -17.97 45.80
C THR A 35 15.62 -18.29 44.40
N VAL A 36 15.89 -19.50 43.90
CA VAL A 36 15.63 -19.90 42.52
C VAL A 36 14.21 -20.43 42.35
N LEU A 37 13.75 -21.30 43.24
CA LEU A 37 12.45 -21.97 43.14
C LEU A 37 11.39 -21.42 44.10
N GLY A 38 11.80 -20.65 45.10
CA GLY A 38 10.90 -20.12 46.14
C GLY A 38 10.45 -21.16 47.17
N TYR A 39 11.05 -22.33 47.20
CA TYR A 39 10.79 -23.38 48.22
C TYR A 39 11.90 -23.42 49.26
N ASP A 40 11.54 -23.61 50.50
CA ASP A 40 12.52 -24.02 51.51
C ASP A 40 12.99 -25.46 51.26
N GLN A 41 14.23 -25.79 51.63
CA GLN A 41 14.77 -27.16 51.46
C GLN A 41 13.85 -28.21 52.12
N SER A 42 13.35 -27.91 53.30
CA SER A 42 12.43 -28.76 54.06
C SER A 42 11.09 -29.02 53.35
N ASP A 43 10.69 -28.12 52.43
CA ASP A 43 9.43 -28.24 51.73
C ASP A 43 9.51 -29.18 50.54
N ILE A 44 10.69 -29.43 49.99
CA ILE A 44 10.87 -30.21 48.77
C ILE A 44 11.65 -31.50 49.01
N ILE A 45 12.49 -31.58 50.01
CA ILE A 45 13.14 -32.85 50.41
C ILE A 45 12.07 -33.86 50.83
N GLY A 46 12.13 -35.07 50.28
CA GLY A 46 11.15 -36.12 50.50
C GLY A 46 9.96 -36.11 49.54
N LYS A 47 9.80 -35.06 48.74
CA LYS A 47 8.81 -35.03 47.63
C LYS A 47 9.36 -35.70 46.39
N LYS A 48 8.45 -36.15 45.50
CA LYS A 48 8.87 -36.65 44.17
C LYS A 48 9.26 -35.48 43.28
N PHE A 49 10.35 -35.61 42.55
CA PHE A 49 10.86 -34.58 41.64
C PHE A 49 9.83 -34.18 40.56
N VAL A 50 8.98 -35.12 40.14
CA VAL A 50 7.89 -34.85 39.20
C VAL A 50 6.80 -33.93 39.76
N GLU A 51 6.71 -33.71 41.07
CA GLU A 51 5.75 -32.78 41.67
C GLU A 51 6.10 -31.32 41.45
N ILE A 52 7.36 -31.03 41.23
CA ILE A 52 7.85 -29.67 40.91
C ILE A 52 8.19 -29.48 39.44
N THR A 53 8.25 -30.54 38.64
CA THR A 53 8.51 -30.49 37.20
C THR A 53 7.22 -30.67 36.40
N LEU A 54 7.12 -30.02 35.22
CA LEU A 54 5.96 -30.15 34.33
C LEU A 54 6.09 -31.31 33.35
N ILE A 55 7.23 -31.98 33.34
CA ILE A 55 7.52 -33.09 32.42
C ILE A 55 7.77 -34.32 33.26
N ASP A 56 7.19 -35.46 32.90
CA ASP A 56 7.51 -36.75 33.52
C ASP A 56 8.95 -37.15 33.14
N ILE A 57 9.88 -36.74 34.02
CA ILE A 57 11.31 -37.03 33.86
C ILE A 57 11.61 -38.47 34.22
N GLN A 58 10.74 -39.14 34.99
CA GLN A 58 10.97 -40.52 35.43
C GLN A 58 11.18 -41.46 34.24
N LEU A 59 10.41 -41.29 33.13
CA LEU A 59 10.58 -41.99 31.86
C LEU A 59 11.89 -41.68 31.14
N LYS A 60 12.51 -40.50 31.40
CA LYS A 60 13.81 -40.13 30.83
C LYS A 60 14.96 -40.59 31.73
N LEU A 61 14.79 -40.59 33.04
CA LEU A 61 15.80 -41.03 34.03
C LEU A 61 16.05 -42.56 33.89
N GLU A 62 15.03 -43.38 33.60
CA GLU A 62 15.18 -44.83 33.39
C GLU A 62 16.03 -45.21 32.18
N LYS A 63 16.30 -44.24 31.27
CA LYS A 63 17.09 -44.45 30.05
C LYS A 63 18.47 -43.82 30.08
N ILE A 64 18.89 -43.24 31.21
CA ILE A 64 20.18 -42.55 31.31
C ILE A 64 21.25 -43.58 31.69
N GLU A 65 22.05 -43.98 30.70
CA GLU A 65 23.24 -44.78 30.87
C GLU A 65 24.52 -43.94 31.10
N SER A 66 24.44 -42.60 30.88
CA SER A 66 25.57 -41.66 31.01
C SER A 66 25.07 -40.21 31.15
N ASN A 67 25.96 -39.26 31.33
CA ASN A 67 25.65 -37.83 31.46
C ASN A 67 24.72 -37.33 30.37
N MET A 68 23.62 -36.68 30.74
CA MET A 68 22.61 -36.13 29.85
C MET A 68 22.43 -34.64 30.11
N GLU A 69 22.40 -33.85 29.03
CA GLU A 69 21.99 -32.44 29.08
C GLU A 69 20.55 -32.33 28.53
N THR A 70 19.69 -31.59 29.20
CA THR A 70 18.32 -31.41 28.80
C THR A 70 17.71 -30.14 29.43
N TYR A 71 16.70 -29.60 28.77
CA TYR A 71 15.91 -28.50 29.33
C TYR A 71 14.65 -29.05 29.98
N ILE A 72 14.35 -28.53 31.19
CA ILE A 72 13.13 -28.87 31.91
C ILE A 72 12.38 -27.62 32.35
N GLN A 73 11.07 -27.75 32.51
CA GLN A 73 10.23 -26.72 33.09
C GLN A 73 9.95 -27.05 34.55
N ILE A 74 10.19 -26.12 35.46
CA ILE A 74 9.93 -26.23 36.88
C ILE A 74 8.90 -25.20 37.32
N LYS A 75 7.98 -25.63 38.18
CA LYS A 75 6.99 -24.76 38.81
C LYS A 75 7.54 -24.25 40.12
N LYS A 76 7.69 -22.93 40.27
CA LYS A 76 8.05 -22.27 41.53
C LYS A 76 6.94 -22.38 42.59
N SER A 77 7.25 -22.10 43.82
CA SER A 77 6.27 -22.06 44.94
C SER A 77 5.13 -21.05 44.68
N ASN A 78 5.39 -19.95 43.98
CA ASN A 78 4.40 -18.95 43.62
C ASN A 78 3.56 -19.31 42.37
N GLY A 79 3.77 -20.48 41.76
CA GLY A 79 3.10 -20.96 40.58
C GLY A 79 3.73 -20.53 39.24
N GLU A 80 4.78 -19.72 39.26
CA GLU A 80 5.52 -19.33 38.03
C GLU A 80 6.25 -20.53 37.44
N ILE A 81 6.27 -20.63 36.11
CA ILE A 81 7.00 -21.67 35.39
C ILE A 81 8.32 -21.06 34.89
N ILE A 82 9.41 -21.74 35.21
CA ILE A 82 10.76 -21.40 34.75
C ILE A 82 11.37 -22.52 33.91
N TYR A 83 12.33 -22.15 33.06
CA TYR A 83 13.10 -23.08 32.26
C TYR A 83 14.48 -23.27 32.84
N MET A 84 14.82 -24.53 33.11
CA MET A 84 16.11 -24.89 33.66
C MET A 84 16.91 -25.69 32.64
N ASP A 85 18.15 -25.30 32.38
CA ASP A 85 19.15 -26.11 31.68
C ASP A 85 19.76 -27.08 32.68
N CYS A 86 19.65 -28.37 32.42
CA CYS A 86 20.00 -29.43 33.37
C CYS A 86 21.08 -30.33 32.85
N ALA A 87 22.12 -30.52 33.65
CA ALA A 87 23.08 -31.62 33.48
C ALA A 87 22.75 -32.69 34.53
N ILE A 88 22.51 -33.91 34.10
CA ILE A 88 22.11 -35.03 34.94
C ILE A 88 23.20 -36.08 34.90
N MET A 89 23.66 -36.47 36.06
CA MET A 89 24.62 -37.59 36.28
C MET A 89 23.98 -38.65 37.15
N PHE A 90 24.32 -39.91 36.89
CA PHE A 90 23.92 -41.02 37.76
C PHE A 90 25.14 -41.59 38.46
N GLU A 91 25.13 -41.52 39.78
CA GLU A 91 26.23 -41.99 40.63
C GLU A 91 25.70 -42.49 41.96
N ASN A 92 26.27 -43.59 42.48
CA ASN A 92 25.95 -44.13 43.81
C ASN A 92 24.44 -44.39 44.03
N ASN A 93 23.72 -44.89 43.02
CA ASN A 93 22.28 -45.17 43.06
C ASN A 93 21.40 -43.95 43.26
N LYS A 94 21.89 -42.78 42.83
CA LYS A 94 21.12 -41.53 42.82
C LYS A 94 21.42 -40.71 41.57
N PHE A 95 20.51 -39.86 41.16
CA PHE A 95 20.70 -38.85 40.13
C PHE A 95 21.16 -37.55 40.75
N ILE A 96 22.19 -36.98 40.22
CA ILE A 96 22.73 -35.66 40.59
C ILE A 96 22.34 -34.73 39.44
N ILE A 97 21.48 -33.73 39.72
CA ILE A 97 20.94 -32.82 38.71
C ILE A 97 21.45 -31.41 39.04
N SER A 98 22.34 -30.90 38.21
CA SER A 98 22.78 -29.51 38.22
C SER A 98 21.93 -28.70 37.27
N MET A 99 21.41 -27.54 37.70
CA MET A 99 20.43 -26.76 36.93
C MET A 99 20.79 -25.29 36.92
N LEU A 100 20.63 -24.68 35.72
CA LEU A 100 20.82 -23.25 35.49
C LEU A 100 19.50 -22.64 35.01
N ASP A 101 19.06 -21.55 35.64
CA ASP A 101 17.87 -20.82 35.18
C ASP A 101 18.15 -20.10 33.86
N VAL A 102 17.54 -20.60 32.79
CA VAL A 102 17.64 -20.05 31.41
C VAL A 102 16.31 -19.42 30.95
N THR A 103 15.42 -19.14 31.91
CA THR A 103 14.07 -18.64 31.62
C THR A 103 14.09 -17.37 30.75
N ARG A 104 14.96 -16.42 31.08
CA ARG A 104 15.09 -15.18 30.33
C ARG A 104 15.56 -15.47 28.89
N PHE A 105 16.58 -16.29 28.74
CA PHE A 105 17.11 -16.67 27.43
C PHE A 105 16.05 -17.38 26.57
N MET A 106 15.29 -18.31 27.14
CA MET A 106 14.22 -19.03 26.42
C MET A 106 13.08 -18.11 26.04
N LYS A 107 12.65 -17.22 26.96
CA LYS A 107 11.60 -16.22 26.66
C LYS A 107 12.04 -15.25 25.55
N ASP A 108 13.29 -14.78 25.59
CA ASP A 108 13.84 -13.89 24.55
C ASP A 108 13.96 -14.61 23.21
N ARG A 109 14.39 -15.89 23.20
CA ARG A 109 14.42 -16.72 22.01
C ARG A 109 13.04 -16.90 21.39
N ASP A 110 12.05 -17.32 22.21
CA ASP A 110 10.67 -17.51 21.75
C ASP A 110 10.07 -16.20 21.20
N ARG A 111 10.39 -15.07 21.85
CA ARG A 111 9.97 -13.74 21.37
C ARG A 111 10.59 -13.42 20.01
N ASN A 112 11.88 -13.65 19.86
CA ASN A 112 12.59 -13.39 18.60
C ASN A 112 12.08 -14.31 17.49
N GLU A 113 11.83 -15.60 17.76
CA GLU A 113 11.24 -16.54 16.80
C GLU A 113 9.85 -16.08 16.36
N ARG A 114 8.99 -15.59 17.28
CA ARG A 114 7.67 -15.04 16.92
C ARG A 114 7.79 -13.79 16.06
N VAL A 115 8.71 -12.89 16.37
CA VAL A 115 8.95 -11.68 15.55
C VAL A 115 9.42 -12.06 14.15
N LEU A 116 10.34 -13.00 14.02
CA LEU A 116 10.79 -13.51 12.73
C LEU A 116 9.63 -14.14 11.94
N GLN A 117 8.78 -14.94 12.59
CA GLN A 117 7.60 -15.52 11.93
C GLN A 117 6.61 -14.45 11.42
N ILE A 118 6.49 -13.32 12.12
CA ILE A 118 5.66 -12.20 11.67
C ILE A 118 6.28 -11.58 10.39
N PHE A 119 7.59 -11.37 10.37
CA PHE A 119 8.27 -10.83 9.20
C PHE A 119 8.22 -11.79 8.01
N GLU A 120 8.43 -13.08 8.22
CA GLU A 120 8.33 -14.12 7.20
C GLU A 120 6.95 -14.19 6.52
N LYS A 121 5.87 -13.90 7.30
CA LYS A 121 4.49 -13.91 6.81
C LYS A 121 3.99 -12.55 6.34
N SER A 122 4.78 -11.50 6.49
CA SER A 122 4.43 -10.17 6.01
C SER A 122 4.29 -10.16 4.48
N ASN A 123 3.35 -9.36 3.98
CA ASN A 123 3.28 -9.04 2.55
C ASN A 123 4.21 -7.89 2.16
N ASP A 124 4.69 -7.12 3.16
CA ASP A 124 5.70 -6.10 2.94
C ASP A 124 7.09 -6.76 2.87
N ILE A 125 7.95 -6.26 2.01
CA ILE A 125 9.35 -6.70 1.92
C ILE A 125 10.09 -6.12 3.12
N VAL A 126 10.58 -6.99 4.00
CA VAL A 126 11.40 -6.63 5.15
C VAL A 126 12.83 -7.05 4.88
N TYR A 127 13.76 -6.12 5.02
CA TYR A 127 15.16 -6.38 4.72
C TYR A 127 16.10 -5.72 5.73
N SER A 128 17.28 -6.33 5.87
CA SER A 128 18.46 -5.78 6.51
C SER A 128 19.64 -6.00 5.56
N MET A 129 20.32 -4.92 5.18
CA MET A 129 21.40 -4.94 4.22
C MET A 129 22.64 -4.26 4.83
N ASP A 130 23.73 -5.02 4.95
CA ASP A 130 25.04 -4.45 5.24
C ASP A 130 25.55 -3.68 4.01
N ILE A 131 26.18 -2.53 4.25
CA ILE A 131 26.79 -1.68 3.23
C ILE A 131 28.32 -1.82 3.29
N LYS A 132 28.86 -1.97 4.48
CA LYS A 132 30.30 -2.19 4.72
C LYS A 132 30.52 -3.46 5.54
N PRO A 133 31.62 -4.19 5.33
CA PRO A 133 32.70 -3.98 4.31
C PRO A 133 32.26 -4.30 2.87
N GLU A 134 31.16 -5.01 2.66
CA GLU A 134 30.59 -5.36 1.37
C GLU A 134 29.06 -5.26 1.41
N VAL A 135 28.44 -4.93 0.25
CA VAL A 135 26.97 -4.86 0.16
C VAL A 135 26.41 -6.28 0.10
N LYS A 136 25.58 -6.63 1.11
CA LYS A 136 24.88 -7.92 1.17
C LYS A 136 23.62 -7.85 2.02
N TYR A 137 22.63 -8.65 1.68
CA TYR A 137 21.48 -8.87 2.55
C TYR A 137 21.87 -9.76 3.74
N VAL A 138 21.67 -9.26 4.95
CA VAL A 138 21.73 -10.03 6.20
C VAL A 138 20.40 -10.71 6.45
N TYR A 139 19.31 -10.03 6.08
CA TYR A 139 17.96 -10.55 6.13
C TYR A 139 17.14 -10.01 4.95
N LEU A 140 16.32 -10.87 4.37
CA LEU A 140 15.33 -10.52 3.35
C LEU A 140 14.21 -11.56 3.43
N ASN A 141 12.96 -11.11 3.59
CA ASN A 141 11.84 -12.04 3.69
C ASN A 141 11.30 -12.47 2.31
N PRO A 142 10.52 -13.58 2.23
CA PRO A 142 10.00 -14.10 0.96
C PRO A 142 9.00 -13.19 0.22
N ALA A 143 8.57 -12.07 0.83
CA ALA A 143 7.66 -11.12 0.18
C ALA A 143 8.23 -10.55 -1.13
N ILE A 144 9.57 -10.49 -1.28
CA ILE A 144 10.24 -10.04 -2.51
C ILE A 144 9.84 -10.87 -3.72
N GLU A 145 9.72 -12.20 -3.55
CA GLU A 145 9.35 -13.12 -4.63
C GLU A 145 7.92 -12.88 -5.12
N LYS A 146 7.00 -12.69 -4.18
CA LYS A 146 5.58 -12.42 -4.49
C LYS A 146 5.38 -11.05 -5.14
N SER A 147 6.14 -10.06 -4.69
CA SER A 147 5.93 -8.66 -5.08
C SER A 147 6.65 -8.28 -6.37
N LEU A 148 7.80 -8.88 -6.66
CA LEU A 148 8.65 -8.51 -7.80
C LEU A 148 9.04 -9.69 -8.70
N GLY A 149 8.77 -10.93 -8.29
CA GLY A 149 9.06 -12.13 -9.06
C GLY A 149 10.55 -12.54 -9.07
N TYR A 150 11.40 -11.89 -8.27
CA TYR A 150 12.80 -12.28 -8.08
C TYR A 150 12.91 -13.18 -6.86
N THR A 151 13.54 -14.35 -7.01
CA THR A 151 13.69 -15.29 -5.89
C THR A 151 14.60 -14.72 -4.80
N LEU A 152 14.43 -15.22 -3.58
CA LEU A 152 15.28 -14.86 -2.46
C LEU A 152 16.77 -15.17 -2.79
N GLU A 153 17.04 -16.33 -3.41
CA GLU A 153 18.37 -16.75 -3.81
C GLU A 153 19.02 -15.79 -4.82
N GLU A 154 18.26 -15.30 -5.81
CA GLU A 154 18.76 -14.31 -6.77
C GLU A 154 19.17 -13.01 -6.07
N ASN A 155 18.34 -12.51 -5.16
CA ASN A 155 18.62 -11.28 -4.41
C ASN A 155 19.83 -11.44 -3.46
N LEU A 156 19.97 -12.61 -2.81
CA LEU A 156 21.14 -12.89 -1.95
C LEU A 156 22.44 -13.00 -2.75
N ARG A 157 22.38 -13.50 -4.00
CA ARG A 157 23.54 -13.56 -4.90
C ARG A 157 23.89 -12.20 -5.50
N ASN A 158 22.91 -11.40 -5.83
CA ASN A 158 23.10 -10.06 -6.37
C ASN A 158 22.30 -9.03 -5.54
N PRO A 159 22.88 -8.42 -4.50
CA PRO A 159 22.20 -7.45 -3.67
C PRO A 159 21.85 -6.14 -4.40
N PHE A 160 22.33 -5.97 -5.64
CA PHE A 160 22.07 -4.78 -6.45
C PHE A 160 20.82 -4.91 -7.34
N ILE A 161 20.10 -6.04 -7.33
CA ILE A 161 18.90 -6.22 -8.17
C ILE A 161 17.94 -5.06 -8.01
N ALA A 162 17.63 -4.62 -6.78
CA ALA A 162 16.72 -3.50 -6.52
C ALA A 162 17.16 -2.18 -7.20
N PHE A 163 18.48 -1.97 -7.34
CA PHE A 163 19.07 -0.80 -8.01
C PHE A 163 19.07 -0.94 -9.54
N GLU A 164 19.11 -2.15 -10.04
CA GLU A 164 19.09 -2.46 -11.48
C GLU A 164 17.68 -2.32 -12.06
N ILE A 165 16.65 -2.74 -11.30
CA ILE A 165 15.26 -2.80 -11.73
C ILE A 165 14.43 -1.55 -11.39
N VAL A 166 15.01 -0.60 -10.68
CA VAL A 166 14.32 0.67 -10.36
C VAL A 166 14.06 1.47 -11.63
N HIS A 167 12.90 2.13 -11.70
CA HIS A 167 12.57 2.99 -12.82
C HIS A 167 13.59 4.11 -12.97
N PRO A 168 14.01 4.48 -14.19
CA PRO A 168 15.09 5.45 -14.43
C PRO A 168 14.96 6.78 -13.69
N GLU A 169 13.73 7.29 -13.54
CA GLU A 169 13.46 8.54 -12.80
C GLU A 169 13.80 8.49 -11.31
N TYR A 170 13.85 7.28 -10.72
CA TYR A 170 14.09 7.09 -9.27
C TYR A 170 15.51 6.59 -8.96
N LYS A 171 16.39 6.46 -9.94
CA LYS A 171 17.78 6.00 -9.74
C LYS A 171 18.55 6.88 -8.77
N ASP A 172 18.39 8.19 -8.87
CA ASP A 172 19.08 9.15 -7.98
C ASP A 172 18.64 8.99 -6.52
N ILE A 173 17.37 8.67 -6.28
CA ILE A 173 16.84 8.40 -4.95
C ILE A 173 17.48 7.12 -4.37
N GLN A 174 17.60 6.07 -5.18
CA GLN A 174 18.25 4.82 -4.76
C GLN A 174 19.74 5.02 -4.48
N MET A 175 20.44 5.83 -5.27
CA MET A 175 21.85 6.16 -5.02
C MET A 175 22.03 6.95 -3.72
N LYS A 176 21.15 7.91 -3.42
CA LYS A 176 21.16 8.60 -2.12
C LYS A 176 20.98 7.65 -0.95
N LYS A 177 20.14 6.62 -1.10
CA LYS A 177 19.96 5.58 -0.09
C LYS A 177 21.27 4.84 0.20
N LEU A 178 22.00 4.40 -0.82
CA LEU A 178 23.29 3.72 -0.67
C LEU A 178 24.39 4.60 -0.07
N ASN A 179 24.32 5.90 -0.33
CA ASN A 179 25.32 6.85 0.18
C ASN A 179 25.01 7.33 1.61
N GLY A 180 23.85 6.98 2.16
CA GLY A 180 23.39 7.46 3.47
C GLY A 180 22.85 8.90 3.46
N ASP A 181 22.59 9.47 2.28
CA ASP A 181 22.06 10.83 2.10
C ASP A 181 20.53 10.88 2.28
N ILE A 182 19.99 10.07 3.19
CA ILE A 182 18.56 9.94 3.47
C ILE A 182 18.31 10.41 4.89
N GLU A 183 17.32 11.26 5.09
CA GLU A 183 16.86 11.62 6.43
C GLU A 183 16.17 10.41 7.09
N CYS A 184 16.51 10.14 8.35
CA CYS A 184 15.82 9.13 9.15
C CYS A 184 14.32 9.44 9.22
N ASN A 185 13.47 8.43 9.00
CA ASN A 185 12.01 8.50 8.97
C ASN A 185 11.37 9.10 7.70
N GLN A 186 12.11 9.31 6.63
CA GLN A 186 11.53 9.68 5.35
C GLN A 186 11.19 8.42 4.54
N SER A 187 9.94 8.31 4.06
CA SER A 187 9.57 7.27 3.10
C SER A 187 10.03 7.65 1.70
N LEU A 188 10.58 6.69 0.98
CA LEU A 188 10.99 6.81 -0.42
C LEU A 188 9.95 6.13 -1.30
N VAL A 189 9.28 6.90 -2.16
CA VAL A 189 8.35 6.34 -3.14
C VAL A 189 9.07 6.14 -4.46
N THR A 190 9.10 4.89 -4.93
CA THR A 190 9.81 4.47 -6.15
C THR A 190 8.99 3.45 -6.93
N MET A 191 9.43 3.16 -8.16
CA MET A 191 8.87 2.07 -8.97
C MET A 191 9.94 1.04 -9.28
N TYR A 192 9.60 -0.23 -9.12
CA TYR A 192 10.46 -1.36 -9.50
C TYR A 192 9.81 -2.19 -10.60
N LYS A 193 10.64 -2.67 -11.53
CA LYS A 193 10.21 -3.50 -12.64
C LYS A 193 9.97 -4.93 -12.19
N HIS A 194 8.76 -5.43 -12.39
CA HIS A 194 8.43 -6.83 -12.10
C HIS A 194 9.09 -7.76 -13.12
N LYS A 195 9.73 -8.83 -12.65
CA LYS A 195 10.55 -9.73 -13.47
C LYS A 195 9.78 -10.40 -14.60
N ILE A 196 8.56 -10.86 -14.33
CA ILE A 196 7.80 -11.67 -15.27
C ILE A 196 6.95 -10.79 -16.19
N THR A 197 6.22 -9.81 -15.64
CA THR A 197 5.32 -8.95 -16.43
C THR A 197 6.05 -7.84 -17.15
N GLY A 198 7.21 -7.43 -16.65
CA GLY A 198 7.96 -6.27 -17.16
C GLY A 198 7.34 -4.92 -16.80
N GLU A 199 6.23 -4.90 -16.09
CA GLU A 199 5.55 -3.69 -15.64
C GLU A 199 6.25 -3.08 -14.43
N TYR A 200 6.11 -1.76 -14.26
CA TYR A 200 6.60 -1.06 -13.09
C TYR A 200 5.52 -1.01 -12.02
N ILE A 201 5.88 -1.39 -10.80
CA ILE A 201 5.02 -1.46 -9.62
C ILE A 201 5.49 -0.42 -8.60
N TRP A 202 4.56 0.31 -8.02
CA TRP A 202 4.84 1.32 -7.01
C TRP A 202 5.14 0.71 -5.65
N PHE A 203 6.24 1.19 -5.05
CA PHE A 203 6.66 0.84 -3.70
C PHE A 203 6.95 2.07 -2.87
N GLU A 204 6.70 1.95 -1.58
CA GLU A 204 7.06 2.91 -0.54
C GLU A 204 8.02 2.23 0.44
N ASP A 205 9.24 2.74 0.53
CA ASP A 205 10.35 2.15 1.28
C ASP A 205 10.68 3.03 2.48
N TYR A 206 10.50 2.48 3.68
CA TYR A 206 10.89 3.10 4.95
C TYR A 206 12.24 2.56 5.34
N CYS A 207 13.29 3.38 5.22
CA CYS A 207 14.67 3.00 5.46
C CYS A 207 15.19 3.59 6.77
N MET A 208 15.94 2.78 7.50
CA MET A 208 16.66 3.16 8.72
C MET A 208 18.17 2.93 8.51
N PRO A 209 18.95 3.98 8.25
CA PRO A 209 20.39 3.87 8.11
C PRO A 209 21.07 3.74 9.48
N PHE A 210 22.10 2.93 9.57
CA PHE A 210 22.97 2.75 10.72
C PHE A 210 24.38 3.15 10.38
N TYR A 211 24.99 3.94 11.25
CA TYR A 211 26.34 4.48 11.06
C TYR A 211 27.29 3.96 12.14
N ASN A 212 28.58 3.84 11.83
CA ASN A 212 29.63 3.56 12.81
C ASN A 212 30.00 4.86 13.58
N GLU A 213 30.96 4.73 14.52
CA GLU A 213 31.45 5.86 15.34
C GLU A 213 32.15 6.94 14.47
N GLU A 214 32.60 6.60 13.29
CA GLU A 214 33.25 7.50 12.33
C GLU A 214 32.26 8.20 11.40
N GLY A 215 30.96 7.93 11.57
CA GLY A 215 29.89 8.50 10.75
C GLY A 215 29.71 7.86 9.37
N GLU A 216 30.30 6.69 9.14
CA GLU A 216 30.12 5.96 7.88
C GLU A 216 28.90 5.04 7.94
N LEU A 217 28.13 5.00 6.86
CA LEU A 217 26.99 4.08 6.70
C LEU A 217 27.48 2.63 6.66
N ILE A 218 27.01 1.80 7.60
CA ILE A 218 27.38 0.39 7.72
C ILE A 218 26.25 -0.57 7.39
N ARG A 219 24.99 -0.17 7.64
CA ARG A 219 23.81 -1.02 7.43
C ARG A 219 22.57 -0.17 7.16
N ILE A 220 21.65 -0.72 6.38
CA ILE A 220 20.30 -0.19 6.17
C ILE A 220 19.29 -1.29 6.49
N ASP A 221 18.41 -1.04 7.46
CA ASP A 221 17.22 -1.84 7.69
C ASP A 221 16.02 -1.15 7.04
N GLY A 222 15.04 -1.92 6.55
CA GLY A 222 13.89 -1.28 5.94
C GLY A 222 12.69 -2.18 5.73
N ILE A 223 11.56 -1.50 5.47
CA ILE A 223 10.28 -2.12 5.10
C ILE A 223 9.82 -1.45 3.82
N CYS A 224 9.74 -2.25 2.74
CA CYS A 224 9.32 -1.78 1.43
C CYS A 224 7.93 -2.36 1.13
N ARG A 225 6.95 -1.48 1.07
CA ARG A 225 5.52 -1.80 0.89
C ARG A 225 5.10 -1.61 -0.55
N ASN A 226 4.42 -2.60 -1.12
CA ASN A 226 3.72 -2.43 -2.38
C ASN A 226 2.52 -1.49 -2.19
N ILE A 227 2.50 -0.37 -2.93
CA ILE A 227 1.45 0.64 -2.87
C ILE A 227 0.70 0.78 -4.21
N GLN A 228 0.76 -0.22 -5.07
CA GLN A 228 0.14 -0.18 -6.40
C GLN A 228 -1.37 0.09 -6.30
N ASP A 229 -2.09 -0.69 -5.49
CA ASP A 229 -3.53 -0.52 -5.28
C ASP A 229 -3.88 0.89 -4.76
N ARG A 230 -3.05 1.43 -3.84
CA ARG A 230 -3.23 2.80 -3.33
C ARG A 230 -3.07 3.83 -4.43
N LYS A 231 -2.07 3.69 -5.28
CA LYS A 231 -1.82 4.60 -6.41
C LYS A 231 -2.93 4.54 -7.45
N GLU A 232 -3.40 3.35 -7.79
CA GLU A 232 -4.52 3.16 -8.70
C GLU A 232 -5.81 3.79 -8.16
N LEU A 233 -6.08 3.62 -6.86
CA LEU A 233 -7.20 4.27 -6.20
C LEU A 233 -7.07 5.80 -6.18
N GLU A 234 -5.89 6.34 -5.87
CA GLU A 234 -5.61 7.77 -5.92
C GLU A 234 -5.87 8.34 -7.32
N GLU A 235 -5.36 7.69 -8.37
CA GLU A 235 -5.61 8.07 -9.76
C GLU A 235 -7.09 7.94 -10.14
N ARG A 236 -7.74 6.87 -9.71
CA ARG A 236 -9.16 6.67 -9.96
C ARG A 236 -10.03 7.73 -9.27
N LEU A 237 -9.71 8.06 -8.01
CA LEU A 237 -10.39 9.15 -7.29
C LEU A 237 -10.17 10.50 -7.97
N LYS A 238 -8.95 10.78 -8.41
CA LYS A 238 -8.63 11.99 -9.18
C LYS A 238 -9.41 12.03 -10.48
N TYR A 239 -9.46 10.91 -11.22
CA TYR A 239 -10.25 10.81 -12.43
C TYR A 239 -11.74 11.08 -12.17
N LEU A 240 -12.35 10.43 -11.16
CA LEU A 240 -13.75 10.63 -10.79
C LEU A 240 -14.06 12.04 -10.27
N SER A 241 -13.07 12.70 -9.65
CA SER A 241 -13.20 14.10 -9.19
C SER A 241 -13.31 15.08 -10.35
N TYR A 242 -12.77 14.73 -11.53
CA TYR A 242 -12.69 15.64 -12.69
C TYR A 242 -13.50 15.18 -13.91
N HIS A 243 -14.06 13.97 -13.90
CA HIS A 243 -14.84 13.45 -15.03
C HIS A 243 -16.28 13.12 -14.64
N ASP A 244 -17.21 13.28 -15.60
CA ASP A 244 -18.58 12.83 -15.47
C ASP A 244 -18.68 11.33 -15.71
N ALA A 245 -19.25 10.60 -14.76
CA ALA A 245 -19.30 9.14 -14.79
C ALA A 245 -20.12 8.55 -15.95
N LEU A 246 -21.11 9.28 -16.47
CA LEU A 246 -21.99 8.82 -17.54
C LEU A 246 -21.33 8.98 -18.91
N THR A 247 -20.65 10.10 -19.13
CA THR A 247 -20.14 10.52 -20.44
C THR A 247 -18.63 10.35 -20.62
N GLY A 248 -17.89 10.33 -19.49
CA GLY A 248 -16.42 10.35 -19.49
C GLY A 248 -15.83 11.65 -20.05
N LEU A 249 -16.62 12.71 -20.21
CA LEU A 249 -16.14 14.08 -20.40
C LEU A 249 -15.68 14.65 -19.06
N CYS A 250 -14.98 15.79 -19.06
CA CYS A 250 -14.74 16.50 -17.84
C CYS A 250 -16.06 16.89 -17.14
N ASN A 251 -16.04 17.02 -15.82
CA ASN A 251 -17.20 17.49 -15.06
C ASN A 251 -17.14 19.02 -14.83
N ARG A 252 -18.15 19.55 -14.18
CA ARG A 252 -18.23 20.96 -13.84
C ARG A 252 -17.06 21.46 -13.01
N THR A 253 -16.60 20.66 -12.05
CA THR A 253 -15.47 21.04 -11.17
C THR A 253 -14.20 21.29 -11.99
N TYR A 254 -13.85 20.37 -12.88
CA TYR A 254 -12.69 20.56 -13.75
C TYR A 254 -12.84 21.79 -14.66
N PHE A 255 -14.04 22.01 -15.21
CA PHE A 255 -14.31 23.21 -16.02
C PHE A 255 -14.09 24.50 -15.21
N GLU A 256 -14.63 24.59 -14.00
CA GLU A 256 -14.47 25.78 -13.12
C GLU A 256 -13.01 26.07 -12.78
N GLU A 257 -12.20 25.02 -12.53
CA GLU A 257 -10.75 25.17 -12.30
C GLU A 257 -10.02 25.67 -13.57
N GLN A 258 -10.36 25.13 -14.74
CA GLN A 258 -9.76 25.57 -16.01
C GLN A 258 -10.12 27.02 -16.35
N ILE A 259 -11.38 27.40 -16.18
CA ILE A 259 -11.79 28.80 -16.37
C ILE A 259 -11.04 29.75 -15.45
N LYS A 260 -10.89 29.38 -14.18
CA LYS A 260 -10.13 30.16 -13.21
C LYS A 260 -8.65 30.27 -13.60
N TYR A 261 -8.05 29.16 -14.06
CA TYR A 261 -6.65 29.18 -14.50
C TYR A 261 -6.45 30.12 -15.69
N LEU A 262 -7.33 30.05 -16.69
CA LEU A 262 -7.28 30.91 -17.87
C LEU A 262 -7.55 32.39 -17.56
N ASP A 263 -8.39 32.65 -16.54
CA ASP A 263 -8.72 34.04 -16.13
C ASP A 263 -7.62 34.69 -15.32
N GLU A 264 -6.90 33.92 -14.47
CA GLU A 264 -5.93 34.44 -13.51
C GLU A 264 -4.46 34.26 -13.90
N LYS A 265 -4.11 33.16 -14.58
CA LYS A 265 -2.73 32.70 -14.74
C LYS A 265 -2.19 32.73 -16.16
N GLN A 266 -3.06 32.63 -17.15
CA GLN A 266 -2.66 32.52 -18.55
C GLN A 266 -3.43 33.51 -19.41
N ASP A 267 -2.73 34.36 -20.16
CA ASP A 267 -3.37 35.21 -21.17
C ASP A 267 -3.25 34.58 -22.55
N THR A 268 -4.40 34.16 -23.11
CA THR A 268 -4.48 33.49 -24.39
C THR A 268 -5.82 33.74 -25.08
N LYS A 269 -5.90 33.37 -26.37
CA LYS A 269 -7.17 33.39 -27.11
C LYS A 269 -8.07 32.27 -26.63
N VAL A 270 -9.30 32.61 -26.22
CA VAL A 270 -10.27 31.63 -25.72
C VAL A 270 -11.61 31.78 -26.41
N GLY A 271 -12.14 30.65 -26.88
CA GLY A 271 -13.52 30.50 -27.30
C GLY A 271 -14.28 29.54 -26.38
N ILE A 272 -15.50 29.87 -26.04
CA ILE A 272 -16.38 29.01 -25.26
C ILE A 272 -17.60 28.67 -26.09
N VAL A 273 -17.89 27.34 -26.16
CA VAL A 273 -19.11 26.80 -26.75
C VAL A 273 -19.94 26.21 -25.65
N ILE A 274 -21.17 26.67 -25.49
CA ILE A 274 -22.15 26.08 -24.58
C ILE A 274 -23.21 25.38 -25.39
N CYS A 275 -23.53 24.16 -25.01
CA CYS A 275 -24.53 23.32 -25.69
C CYS A 275 -25.54 22.84 -24.65
N ASP A 276 -26.81 22.85 -25.04
CA ASP A 276 -27.92 22.31 -24.25
C ASP A 276 -28.68 21.30 -25.10
N LEU A 277 -28.81 20.07 -24.59
CA LEU A 277 -29.50 18.99 -25.27
C LEU A 277 -31.01 19.18 -25.17
N ASP A 278 -31.61 19.58 -26.25
CA ASP A 278 -33.05 19.86 -26.32
C ASP A 278 -33.87 18.58 -26.09
N ASN A 279 -35.04 18.73 -25.47
CA ASN A 279 -36.05 17.67 -25.28
C ASN A 279 -35.63 16.47 -24.41
N LEU A 280 -34.49 16.51 -23.70
CA LEU A 280 -34.07 15.42 -22.80
C LEU A 280 -35.17 15.06 -21.79
N LYS A 281 -35.83 16.07 -21.17
CA LYS A 281 -36.93 15.84 -20.24
C LYS A 281 -38.10 15.09 -20.90
N TYR A 282 -38.46 15.43 -22.12
CA TYR A 282 -39.53 14.72 -22.87
C TYR A 282 -39.16 13.25 -23.11
N VAL A 283 -37.93 13.00 -23.51
CA VAL A 283 -37.40 11.63 -23.70
C VAL A 283 -37.46 10.83 -22.39
N ASN A 284 -36.98 11.41 -21.28
CA ASN A 284 -37.05 10.78 -19.97
C ASN A 284 -38.47 10.45 -19.53
N ASP A 285 -39.42 11.41 -19.72
CA ASP A 285 -40.82 11.26 -19.29
C ASP A 285 -41.57 10.22 -20.16
N LYS A 286 -41.22 10.05 -21.44
CA LYS A 286 -41.90 9.16 -22.38
C LYS A 286 -41.25 7.80 -22.55
N LEU A 287 -39.92 7.72 -22.58
CA LEU A 287 -39.15 6.51 -22.89
C LEU A 287 -38.34 5.99 -21.71
N GLY A 288 -38.24 6.78 -20.64
CA GLY A 288 -37.50 6.43 -19.42
C GLY A 288 -36.06 6.96 -19.41
N HIS A 289 -35.49 6.99 -18.21
CA HIS A 289 -34.16 7.54 -17.97
C HIS A 289 -33.04 6.83 -18.75
N TYR A 290 -33.21 5.54 -19.02
CA TYR A 290 -32.22 4.77 -19.79
C TYR A 290 -32.02 5.37 -21.20
N GLU A 291 -33.11 5.71 -21.89
CA GLU A 291 -33.04 6.32 -23.23
C GLU A 291 -32.49 7.75 -23.19
N GLY A 292 -32.81 8.50 -22.13
CA GLY A 292 -32.19 9.79 -21.90
C GLY A 292 -30.68 9.70 -21.69
N ASP A 293 -30.22 8.70 -20.94
CA ASP A 293 -28.79 8.43 -20.77
C ASP A 293 -28.10 8.05 -22.08
N GLN A 294 -28.76 7.28 -22.97
CA GLN A 294 -28.23 6.98 -24.30
C GLN A 294 -28.08 8.25 -25.14
N LEU A 295 -29.03 9.17 -25.05
CA LEU A 295 -28.98 10.45 -25.76
C LEU A 295 -27.80 11.32 -25.25
N ILE A 296 -27.60 11.38 -23.94
CA ILE A 296 -26.48 12.07 -23.30
C ILE A 296 -25.14 11.45 -23.72
N LYS A 297 -25.04 10.13 -23.76
CA LYS A 297 -23.83 9.43 -24.22
C LYS A 297 -23.56 9.69 -25.70
N ALA A 298 -24.59 9.72 -26.51
CA ALA A 298 -24.46 9.96 -27.95
C ALA A 298 -23.92 11.37 -28.24
N ILE A 299 -24.46 12.42 -27.60
CA ILE A 299 -23.93 13.78 -27.78
C ILE A 299 -22.51 13.91 -27.25
N ALA A 300 -22.18 13.26 -26.09
CA ALA A 300 -20.83 13.24 -25.57
C ALA A 300 -19.84 12.57 -26.54
N GLY A 301 -20.23 11.49 -27.19
CA GLY A 301 -19.44 10.85 -28.25
C GLY A 301 -19.19 11.79 -29.44
N ILE A 302 -20.24 12.49 -29.89
CA ILE A 302 -20.09 13.46 -30.99
C ILE A 302 -19.19 14.63 -30.61
N ILE A 303 -19.23 15.08 -29.34
CA ILE A 303 -18.31 16.10 -28.83
C ILE A 303 -16.87 15.59 -28.89
N LYS A 304 -16.58 14.40 -28.41
CA LYS A 304 -15.23 13.78 -28.44
C LYS A 304 -14.73 13.65 -29.91
N ASP A 305 -15.57 13.22 -30.83
CA ASP A 305 -15.20 13.06 -32.23
C ASP A 305 -15.01 14.38 -32.97
N SER A 306 -15.63 15.46 -32.48
CA SER A 306 -15.59 16.77 -33.12
C SER A 306 -14.43 17.63 -32.70
N PHE A 307 -14.03 17.52 -31.40
CA PHE A 307 -12.99 18.36 -30.82
C PHE A 307 -11.77 17.50 -30.46
N GLU A 308 -10.58 18.05 -30.68
CA GLU A 308 -9.34 17.39 -30.32
C GLU A 308 -9.20 17.26 -28.78
N GLU A 309 -8.50 16.24 -28.32
CA GLU A 309 -8.28 15.97 -26.88
C GLU A 309 -7.62 17.14 -26.11
N LYS A 310 -6.92 18.04 -26.83
CA LYS A 310 -6.32 19.23 -26.23
C LYS A 310 -7.34 20.28 -25.77
N PHE A 311 -8.61 20.18 -26.23
CA PHE A 311 -9.67 21.07 -25.81
C PHE A 311 -10.44 20.49 -24.63
N VAL A 312 -10.84 21.35 -23.71
CA VAL A 312 -11.61 20.93 -22.53
C VAL A 312 -13.08 20.84 -22.90
N ALA A 313 -13.60 19.61 -22.95
CA ALA A 313 -15.02 19.35 -23.13
C ALA A 313 -15.60 18.81 -21.82
N SER A 314 -16.63 19.47 -21.30
CA SER A 314 -17.21 19.19 -19.98
C SER A 314 -18.71 19.02 -20.07
N ARG A 315 -19.26 18.08 -19.28
CA ARG A 315 -20.68 18.06 -18.94
C ARG A 315 -20.89 18.94 -17.71
N PHE A 316 -21.56 20.07 -17.92
CA PHE A 316 -21.72 21.11 -16.91
C PHE A 316 -22.98 20.88 -16.03
N GLY A 317 -24.02 20.31 -16.59
CA GLY A 317 -25.28 19.97 -15.94
C GLY A 317 -25.91 18.72 -16.52
N GLY A 318 -27.19 18.45 -16.24
CA GLY A 318 -27.92 17.28 -16.72
C GLY A 318 -27.90 17.13 -18.26
N ASP A 319 -28.24 18.22 -18.95
CA ASP A 319 -28.37 18.38 -20.42
C ASP A 319 -27.38 19.40 -20.99
N GLU A 320 -26.54 20.01 -20.17
CA GLU A 320 -25.63 21.10 -20.54
C GLU A 320 -24.19 20.61 -20.71
N PHE A 321 -23.57 21.02 -21.80
CA PHE A 321 -22.16 20.75 -22.13
C PHE A 321 -21.43 22.05 -22.45
N VAL A 322 -20.18 22.13 -22.06
CA VAL A 322 -19.33 23.30 -22.32
C VAL A 322 -18.01 22.83 -22.91
N ILE A 323 -17.59 23.48 -23.99
CA ILE A 323 -16.30 23.23 -24.62
C ILE A 323 -15.47 24.53 -24.60
N VAL A 324 -14.23 24.43 -24.11
CA VAL A 324 -13.27 25.51 -24.09
C VAL A 324 -12.24 25.26 -25.18
N LEU A 325 -12.13 26.20 -26.10
CA LEU A 325 -11.19 26.18 -27.22
C LEU A 325 -10.10 27.22 -26.93
N GLU A 326 -8.85 26.79 -26.89
CA GLU A 326 -7.70 27.61 -26.53
C GLU A 326 -6.73 27.75 -27.69
N ASN A 327 -5.99 28.85 -27.70
CA ASN A 327 -4.88 29.10 -28.64
C ASN A 327 -5.23 28.99 -30.14
N LEU A 328 -6.47 29.32 -30.51
CA LEU A 328 -6.92 29.35 -31.90
C LEU A 328 -7.41 30.75 -32.28
N GLU A 329 -7.30 31.06 -33.57
CA GLU A 329 -7.93 32.23 -34.13
C GLU A 329 -9.47 32.07 -34.11
N LYS A 330 -10.17 33.19 -34.01
CA LYS A 330 -11.63 33.19 -33.95
C LYS A 330 -12.29 32.44 -35.12
N GLU A 331 -11.73 32.56 -36.32
CA GLU A 331 -12.25 31.90 -37.51
C GLU A 331 -11.98 30.38 -37.51
N GLU A 332 -10.87 29.95 -36.88
CA GLU A 332 -10.59 28.52 -36.67
C GLU A 332 -11.55 27.94 -35.67
N MET A 333 -11.80 28.60 -34.54
CA MET A 333 -12.78 28.19 -33.54
C MET A 333 -14.18 28.08 -34.13
N LYS A 334 -14.59 28.99 -35.02
CA LYS A 334 -15.86 28.88 -35.76
C LYS A 334 -15.90 27.68 -36.67
N LYS A 335 -14.78 27.28 -37.29
CA LYS A 335 -14.70 26.06 -38.10
C LYS A 335 -14.94 24.81 -37.26
N GLU A 336 -14.34 24.75 -36.05
CA GLU A 336 -14.58 23.64 -35.13
C GLU A 336 -16.06 23.56 -34.69
N VAL A 337 -16.68 24.68 -34.37
CA VAL A 337 -18.13 24.72 -34.05
C VAL A 337 -18.97 24.23 -35.22
N LYS A 338 -18.60 24.64 -36.47
CA LYS A 338 -19.29 24.19 -37.70
C LYS A 338 -19.11 22.68 -37.92
N LYS A 339 -17.90 22.16 -37.71
CA LYS A 339 -17.60 20.72 -37.76
C LYS A 339 -18.47 19.94 -36.79
N PHE A 340 -18.61 20.42 -35.56
CA PHE A 340 -19.47 19.82 -34.55
C PHE A 340 -20.95 19.78 -34.98
N LYS A 341 -21.50 20.90 -35.47
CA LYS A 341 -22.88 20.94 -36.06
C LYS A 341 -23.07 19.95 -37.22
N ASN A 342 -22.07 19.81 -38.09
CA ASN A 342 -22.11 18.84 -39.16
C ASN A 342 -22.09 17.38 -38.68
N ASN A 343 -21.33 17.11 -37.62
CA ASN A 343 -21.28 15.77 -37.03
C ASN A 343 -22.61 15.38 -36.36
N ILE A 344 -23.31 16.33 -35.72
CA ILE A 344 -24.67 16.11 -35.22
C ILE A 344 -25.64 15.78 -36.36
N ASN A 345 -25.60 16.55 -37.44
CA ASN A 345 -26.44 16.28 -38.61
C ASN A 345 -26.18 14.89 -39.21
N ARG A 346 -24.90 14.53 -39.37
CA ARG A 346 -24.51 13.20 -39.85
C ARG A 346 -24.97 12.07 -38.95
N TYR A 347 -24.92 12.28 -37.60
CA TYR A 347 -25.46 11.33 -36.62
C TYR A 347 -26.98 11.17 -36.83
N ASN A 348 -27.72 12.27 -36.98
CA ASN A 348 -29.16 12.26 -37.16
C ASN A 348 -29.61 11.58 -38.46
N GLU A 349 -28.84 11.76 -39.56
CA GLU A 349 -29.08 11.04 -40.82
C GLU A 349 -28.99 9.52 -40.63
N LYS A 350 -28.07 9.05 -39.81
CA LYS A 350 -27.89 7.62 -39.51
C LYS A 350 -28.88 7.10 -38.44
N ASN A 351 -29.41 7.97 -37.61
CA ASN A 351 -30.30 7.62 -36.49
C ASN A 351 -31.61 8.43 -36.57
N PRO A 352 -32.41 8.30 -37.59
CA PRO A 352 -33.61 9.14 -37.83
C PRO A 352 -34.69 8.92 -36.76
N SER A 353 -34.73 7.74 -36.13
CA SER A 353 -35.71 7.41 -35.07
C SER A 353 -35.36 8.05 -33.72
N PHE A 354 -34.14 8.52 -33.54
CA PHE A 354 -33.65 9.08 -32.30
C PHE A 354 -32.71 10.28 -32.51
N PRO A 355 -33.21 11.38 -33.11
CA PRO A 355 -32.37 12.51 -33.50
C PRO A 355 -31.94 13.32 -32.28
N ILE A 356 -30.69 13.77 -32.30
CA ILE A 356 -30.13 14.71 -31.30
C ILE A 356 -30.44 16.14 -31.77
N GLN A 357 -31.07 16.91 -30.89
CA GLN A 357 -31.26 18.34 -31.07
C GLN A 357 -30.49 19.10 -29.99
N VAL A 358 -29.73 20.11 -30.39
CA VAL A 358 -28.84 20.87 -29.51
C VAL A 358 -28.98 22.34 -29.79
N SER A 359 -29.25 23.12 -28.77
CA SER A 359 -29.12 24.57 -28.83
C SER A 359 -27.70 24.98 -28.44
N MET A 360 -27.03 25.82 -29.23
CA MET A 360 -25.60 26.17 -29.02
C MET A 360 -25.38 27.67 -28.97
N GLY A 361 -24.45 28.07 -28.10
CA GLY A 361 -23.91 29.42 -28.05
C GLY A 361 -22.40 29.43 -28.10
N PHE A 362 -21.85 30.36 -28.85
CA PHE A 362 -20.39 30.57 -28.96
C PHE A 362 -20.05 32.01 -28.65
N ALA A 363 -18.96 32.22 -27.92
CA ALA A 363 -18.33 33.50 -27.68
C ALA A 363 -16.80 33.36 -27.68
N PHE A 364 -16.08 34.47 -27.87
CA PHE A 364 -14.64 34.49 -28.05
C PHE A 364 -14.04 35.76 -27.48
N THR A 365 -12.79 35.64 -26.96
CA THR A 365 -11.93 36.76 -26.62
C THR A 365 -10.50 36.54 -27.12
N GLU A 366 -9.79 37.61 -27.46
CA GLU A 366 -8.35 37.58 -27.77
C GLU A 366 -7.49 37.43 -26.52
N HIS A 367 -8.00 37.91 -25.38
CA HIS A 367 -7.33 37.91 -24.08
C HIS A 367 -8.21 37.24 -23.04
N SER A 368 -7.74 36.11 -22.49
CA SER A 368 -8.48 35.39 -21.46
C SER A 368 -8.44 36.06 -20.11
N GLN A 369 -7.30 36.64 -19.74
CA GLN A 369 -7.06 37.17 -18.40
C GLN A 369 -8.07 38.26 -18.04
N GLY A 370 -8.86 38.04 -16.97
CA GLY A 370 -9.93 38.91 -16.52
C GLY A 370 -11.20 38.92 -17.39
N ASN A 371 -11.28 38.09 -18.46
CA ASN A 371 -12.36 38.17 -19.44
C ASN A 371 -13.13 36.83 -19.66
N VAL A 372 -12.62 35.70 -19.14
CA VAL A 372 -13.19 34.37 -19.47
C VAL A 372 -14.61 34.22 -18.96
N TYR A 373 -14.89 34.73 -17.78
CA TYR A 373 -16.26 34.70 -17.23
C TYR A 373 -17.26 35.51 -18.06
N ASP A 374 -16.84 36.62 -18.64
CA ASP A 374 -17.71 37.40 -19.53
C ASP A 374 -17.94 36.72 -20.87
N VAL A 375 -16.92 35.99 -21.39
CA VAL A 375 -17.04 35.14 -22.58
C VAL A 375 -18.05 34.01 -22.29
N PHE A 376 -17.96 33.34 -21.13
CA PHE A 376 -18.89 32.31 -20.71
C PHE A 376 -20.32 32.84 -20.68
N LYS A 377 -20.60 33.95 -19.98
CA LYS A 377 -21.93 34.60 -19.94
C LYS A 377 -22.45 34.97 -21.32
N LYS A 378 -21.55 35.41 -22.22
CA LYS A 378 -21.92 35.76 -23.59
C LYS A 378 -22.28 34.53 -24.43
N ALA A 379 -21.54 33.44 -24.27
CA ALA A 379 -21.84 32.17 -24.89
C ALA A 379 -23.21 31.63 -24.43
N ASP A 380 -23.45 31.65 -23.12
CA ASP A 380 -24.74 31.24 -22.53
C ASP A 380 -25.92 32.05 -23.06
N LYS A 381 -25.76 33.38 -23.08
CA LYS A 381 -26.78 34.26 -23.68
C LYS A 381 -27.07 33.94 -25.17
N ASN A 382 -26.05 33.56 -25.91
CA ASN A 382 -26.19 33.18 -27.32
C ASN A 382 -26.92 31.83 -27.45
N MET A 383 -26.57 30.84 -26.66
CA MET A 383 -27.25 29.55 -26.60
C MET A 383 -28.74 29.74 -26.27
N PHE A 384 -29.05 30.56 -25.24
CA PHE A 384 -30.43 30.83 -24.87
C PHE A 384 -31.27 31.51 -25.97
N LYS A 385 -30.63 32.35 -26.79
CA LYS A 385 -31.29 32.95 -27.99
C LYS A 385 -31.64 31.88 -29.03
N GLU A 386 -30.70 30.98 -29.32
CA GLU A 386 -30.92 29.87 -30.27
C GLU A 386 -32.04 28.95 -29.73
N LYS A 387 -32.01 28.59 -28.43
CA LYS A 387 -33.04 27.77 -27.80
C LYS A 387 -34.45 28.37 -27.89
N ARG A 388 -34.60 29.70 -27.77
CA ARG A 388 -35.89 30.37 -27.94
C ARG A 388 -36.36 30.34 -29.39
N GLN A 389 -35.47 30.42 -30.36
CA GLN A 389 -35.82 30.36 -31.78
C GLN A 389 -36.26 28.95 -32.17
N THR A 390 -35.53 27.90 -31.70
CA THR A 390 -35.88 26.51 -31.95
C THR A 390 -37.24 26.14 -31.33
N LYS A 391 -37.52 26.58 -30.09
CA LYS A 391 -38.83 26.36 -29.43
C LYS A 391 -40.02 27.02 -30.23
N LYS A 392 -39.83 28.20 -30.80
CA LYS A 392 -40.86 28.83 -31.61
C LYS A 392 -41.15 28.04 -32.91
N PHE A 393 -40.16 27.39 -33.46
CA PHE A 393 -40.30 26.55 -34.68
C PHE A 393 -41.00 25.20 -34.36
N ASN A 394 -40.71 24.60 -33.19
CA ASN A 394 -41.27 23.29 -32.80
C ASN A 394 -42.76 23.39 -32.36
N TYR A 395 -43.26 24.57 -32.01
CA TYR A 395 -44.71 24.79 -31.82
C TYR A 395 -45.49 24.75 -33.13
N CYS A 396 -44.81 24.81 -34.29
CA CYS A 396 -45.44 24.81 -35.62
C CYS A 396 -45.32 23.47 -36.36
N THR A 397 -44.48 22.55 -35.85
CA THR A 397 -44.28 21.21 -36.45
C THR A 397 -44.31 20.17 -35.34
N ASP A 398 -45.47 19.46 -35.19
CA ASP A 398 -45.54 18.27 -34.35
C ASP A 398 -44.42 17.33 -34.77
N LEU A 399 -43.45 17.14 -33.85
CA LEU A 399 -42.37 16.16 -34.03
C LEU A 399 -43.01 14.77 -33.99
N ASN A 400 -43.21 14.21 -35.21
CA ASN A 400 -43.58 12.82 -35.40
C ASN A 400 -42.40 11.92 -34.95
N PHE A 401 -42.26 11.69 -33.64
CA PHE A 401 -41.55 10.52 -33.17
C PHE A 401 -42.43 9.30 -33.50
N LYS A 402 -42.12 8.61 -34.58
CA LYS A 402 -42.70 7.31 -34.88
C LYS A 402 -42.16 6.35 -33.80
N VAL A 403 -43.04 5.94 -32.88
CA VAL A 403 -42.87 4.82 -31.97
C VAL A 403 -42.79 3.53 -32.76
#